data_9b545a912211c3a3306dd0f65dfaee4c
#
_entry.id   9b545a912211c3a3306dd0f65dfaee4c
#
_cell.length_a   1.000
_cell.length_b   1.000
_cell.length_c   1.000
_cell.angle_alpha   90.00
_cell.angle_beta   90.00
_cell.angle_gamma   90.00
#
_symmetry.space_group_name_H-M   'P 1'
#
loop_
_entity.id
_entity.type
_entity.pdbx_description
1 polymer ?
#
loop_
_entity_poly.entity_id
_entity_poly.type
_entity_poly.pdbx_seq_one_letter_code
_entity_poly.pdbx_strand_id
1 'polypeptide(L)'
;MSIGFYEQNANEFFQRTVHANMAPGYAAFTALLTPGARVLDAGCGSGRDARAFGELGFAVTAMEASPKLAALARAHTGLDVQVMTFEQVTWRDEFDGIWACASLLHLPRAALPDAMRGLRDALKPGGAWWMSFKYGLAEREVGGRHFTDLDEESGRALIAEVGGLELISLTVTGDVRDDHSGERWLGLLCQRQM
;
A
#
# COMPACT_ATOMS: atom_id res chain seq x y z
N MET A 1 17.95 -3.90 0.82
CA MET A 1 16.49 -4.01 0.56
C MET A 1 15.74 -4.02 1.88
N SER A 2 14.64 -3.30 1.98
CA SER A 2 13.84 -3.13 3.23
C SER A 2 13.31 -4.44 3.83
N ILE A 3 13.17 -5.51 3.04
CA ILE A 3 12.70 -6.82 3.51
C ILE A 3 13.54 -7.34 4.70
N GLY A 4 14.86 -7.21 4.63
CA GLY A 4 15.75 -7.65 5.72
C GLY A 4 15.49 -6.93 7.06
N PHE A 5 15.16 -5.63 7.00
CA PHE A 5 14.77 -4.89 8.18
C PHE A 5 13.46 -5.43 8.78
N TYR A 6 12.44 -5.62 7.97
CA TYR A 6 11.14 -6.13 8.42
C TYR A 6 11.23 -7.56 8.96
N GLU A 7 12.08 -8.39 8.36
CA GLU A 7 12.34 -9.74 8.84
C GLU A 7 13.01 -9.76 10.22
N GLN A 8 13.92 -8.83 10.49
CA GLN A 8 14.62 -8.71 11.77
C GLN A 8 13.77 -8.05 12.86
N ASN A 9 12.90 -7.08 12.49
CA ASN A 9 12.16 -6.23 13.41
C ASN A 9 10.63 -6.47 13.35
N ALA A 10 10.18 -7.63 12.87
CA ALA A 10 8.78 -7.91 12.59
C ALA A 10 7.85 -7.68 13.79
N ASN A 11 8.22 -8.16 14.98
CA ASN A 11 7.41 -8.00 16.19
C ASN A 11 7.28 -6.53 16.62
N GLU A 12 8.38 -5.78 16.64
CA GLU A 12 8.35 -4.36 17.01
C GLU A 12 7.53 -3.55 16.01
N PHE A 13 7.74 -3.79 14.71
CA PHE A 13 6.98 -3.13 13.66
C PHE A 13 5.48 -3.44 13.77
N PHE A 14 5.13 -4.70 13.99
CA PHE A 14 3.75 -5.13 14.20
C PHE A 14 3.09 -4.35 15.33
N GLN A 15 3.69 -4.34 16.53
CA GLN A 15 3.14 -3.64 17.70
C GLN A 15 2.95 -2.14 17.47
N ARG A 16 3.86 -1.50 16.75
CA ARG A 16 3.80 -0.06 16.47
C ARG A 16 2.77 0.34 15.42
N THR A 17 2.32 -0.59 14.58
CA THR A 17 1.48 -0.26 13.43
C THR A 17 0.08 -0.86 13.46
N VAL A 18 -0.12 -1.95 14.19
CA VAL A 18 -1.38 -2.72 14.19
C VAL A 18 -2.61 -1.93 14.67
N HIS A 19 -2.40 -0.85 15.46
CA HIS A 19 -3.48 -0.02 16.00
C HIS A 19 -3.51 1.41 15.40
N ALA A 20 -2.69 1.71 14.40
CA ALA A 20 -2.69 3.03 13.78
C ALA A 20 -4.03 3.31 13.05
N ASN A 21 -4.59 4.51 13.23
CA ASN A 21 -5.91 4.86 12.69
C ASN A 21 -5.81 5.34 11.24
N MET A 22 -6.31 4.55 10.31
CA MET A 22 -6.37 4.86 8.87
C MET A 22 -7.79 5.17 8.36
N ALA A 23 -8.76 5.39 9.26
CA ALA A 23 -10.16 5.59 8.91
C ALA A 23 -10.43 6.65 7.82
N PRO A 24 -9.74 7.83 7.79
CA PRO A 24 -9.95 8.79 6.71
C PRO A 24 -9.57 8.25 5.33
N GLY A 25 -8.47 7.48 5.24
CA GLY A 25 -8.05 6.84 3.99
C GLY A 25 -9.02 5.76 3.54
N TYR A 26 -9.52 4.94 4.48
CA TYR A 26 -10.51 3.91 4.18
C TYR A 26 -11.78 4.51 3.60
N ALA A 27 -12.32 5.58 4.19
CA ALA A 27 -13.56 6.21 3.73
C ALA A 27 -13.46 6.65 2.26
N ALA A 28 -12.36 7.30 1.86
CA ALA A 28 -12.14 7.75 0.49
C ALA A 28 -12.03 6.58 -0.49
N PHE A 29 -11.28 5.53 -0.12
CA PHE A 29 -11.07 4.35 -0.96
C PHE A 29 -12.35 3.51 -1.10
N THR A 30 -13.01 3.19 0.00
CA THR A 30 -14.18 2.31 0.00
C THR A 30 -15.41 2.94 -0.64
N ALA A 31 -15.49 4.28 -0.71
CA ALA A 31 -16.54 5.00 -1.44
C ALA A 31 -16.58 4.67 -2.95
N LEU A 32 -15.48 4.18 -3.51
CA LEU A 32 -15.38 3.77 -4.92
C LEU A 32 -15.64 2.27 -5.13
N LEU A 33 -15.89 1.50 -4.07
CA LEU A 33 -16.07 0.05 -4.12
C LEU A 33 -17.52 -0.35 -3.85
N THR A 34 -17.95 -1.41 -4.49
CA THR A 34 -19.25 -2.04 -4.20
C THR A 34 -19.15 -2.97 -2.97
N PRO A 35 -20.23 -3.20 -2.22
CA PRO A 35 -20.23 -4.18 -1.14
C PRO A 35 -19.75 -5.55 -1.60
N GLY A 36 -18.87 -6.18 -0.82
CA GLY A 36 -18.28 -7.48 -1.15
C GLY A 36 -17.19 -7.45 -2.21
N ALA A 37 -16.74 -6.27 -2.66
CA ALA A 37 -15.67 -6.14 -3.64
C ALA A 37 -14.40 -6.88 -3.21
N ARG A 38 -13.62 -7.36 -4.18
CA ARG A 38 -12.32 -8.02 -3.95
C ARG A 38 -11.23 -6.96 -3.80
N VAL A 39 -10.60 -6.92 -2.64
CA VAL A 39 -9.55 -5.95 -2.30
C VAL A 39 -8.22 -6.66 -2.09
N LEU A 40 -7.16 -6.14 -2.73
CA LEU A 40 -5.78 -6.52 -2.45
C LEU A 40 -5.15 -5.53 -1.47
N ASP A 41 -4.67 -6.01 -0.32
CA ASP A 41 -3.76 -5.26 0.55
C ASP A 41 -2.31 -5.58 0.15
N ALA A 42 -1.69 -4.67 -0.61
CA ALA A 42 -0.41 -4.84 -1.27
C ALA A 42 0.76 -4.34 -0.40
N GLY A 43 1.41 -5.26 0.30
CA GLY A 43 2.38 -4.97 1.36
C GLY A 43 1.67 -4.69 2.68
N CYS A 44 0.90 -5.67 3.16
CA CYS A 44 -0.05 -5.52 4.27
C CYS A 44 0.61 -5.28 5.64
N GLY A 45 1.92 -5.49 5.76
CA GLY A 45 2.65 -5.27 6.99
C GLY A 45 2.07 -6.06 8.16
N SER A 46 1.51 -5.37 9.16
CA SER A 46 0.87 -5.99 10.33
C SER A 46 -0.49 -6.65 10.03
N GLY A 47 -1.03 -6.47 8.83
CA GLY A 47 -2.38 -6.92 8.48
C GLY A 47 -3.50 -6.01 9.01
N ARG A 48 -3.16 -4.83 9.55
CA ARG A 48 -4.12 -3.84 10.07
C ARG A 48 -5.20 -3.50 9.06
N ASP A 49 -4.81 -3.14 7.84
CA ASP A 49 -5.71 -2.68 6.80
C ASP A 49 -6.51 -3.86 6.22
N ALA A 50 -5.86 -4.99 5.98
CA ALA A 50 -6.51 -6.23 5.53
C ALA A 50 -7.63 -6.66 6.50
N ARG A 51 -7.38 -6.59 7.81
CA ARG A 51 -8.40 -6.90 8.82
C ARG A 51 -9.56 -5.90 8.77
N ALA A 52 -9.25 -4.60 8.72
CA ALA A 52 -10.27 -3.55 8.67
C ALA A 52 -11.18 -3.70 7.44
N PHE A 53 -10.63 -4.00 6.26
CA PHE A 53 -11.42 -4.25 5.06
C PHE A 53 -12.28 -5.53 5.17
N GLY A 54 -11.76 -6.59 5.79
CA GLY A 54 -12.56 -7.78 6.09
C GLY A 54 -13.74 -7.49 7.01
N GLU A 55 -13.54 -6.68 8.06
CA GLU A 55 -14.60 -6.24 8.99
C GLU A 55 -15.64 -5.33 8.30
N LEU A 56 -15.24 -4.61 7.24
CA LEU A 56 -16.14 -3.84 6.37
C LEU A 56 -16.89 -4.70 5.33
N GLY A 57 -16.62 -6.01 5.28
CA GLY A 57 -17.35 -6.95 4.42
C GLY A 57 -16.75 -7.13 3.03
N PHE A 58 -15.51 -6.71 2.79
CA PHE A 58 -14.79 -6.95 1.54
C PHE A 58 -14.14 -8.34 1.49
N ALA A 59 -13.98 -8.90 0.29
CA ALA A 59 -13.22 -10.12 0.07
C ALA A 59 -11.73 -9.78 -0.07
N VAL A 60 -10.96 -9.96 1.02
CA VAL A 60 -9.58 -9.48 1.11
C VAL A 60 -8.57 -10.57 0.73
N THR A 61 -7.64 -10.21 -0.16
CA THR A 61 -6.37 -10.88 -0.40
C THR A 61 -5.27 -9.99 0.16
N ALA A 62 -4.27 -10.56 0.84
CA ALA A 62 -3.15 -9.80 1.38
C ALA A 62 -1.81 -10.41 0.95
N MET A 63 -0.82 -9.53 0.68
CA MET A 63 0.54 -9.93 0.39
C MET A 63 1.55 -9.15 1.23
N GLU A 64 2.64 -9.81 1.63
CA GLU A 64 3.74 -9.23 2.40
C GLU A 64 5.06 -9.91 2.04
N ALA A 65 6.11 -9.13 1.85
CA ALA A 65 7.40 -9.65 1.39
C ALA A 65 8.24 -10.29 2.51
N SER A 66 8.05 -9.88 3.79
CA SER A 66 8.73 -10.49 4.93
C SER A 66 7.95 -11.72 5.43
N PRO A 67 8.53 -12.94 5.38
CA PRO A 67 7.90 -14.15 5.91
C PRO A 67 7.47 -14.03 7.37
N LYS A 68 8.29 -13.40 8.22
CA LYS A 68 7.95 -13.23 9.66
C LYS A 68 6.80 -12.26 9.86
N LEU A 69 6.81 -11.14 9.14
CA LEU A 69 5.73 -10.16 9.24
C LEU A 69 4.43 -10.75 8.67
N ALA A 70 4.49 -11.48 7.56
CA ALA A 70 3.36 -12.21 7.00
C ALA A 70 2.78 -13.24 7.99
N ALA A 71 3.62 -13.94 8.77
CA ALA A 71 3.15 -14.86 9.81
C ALA A 71 2.38 -14.14 10.93
N LEU A 72 2.84 -12.95 11.35
CA LEU A 72 2.13 -12.12 12.32
C LEU A 72 0.81 -11.60 11.75
N ALA A 73 0.81 -11.17 10.49
CA ALA A 73 -0.39 -10.71 9.81
C ALA A 73 -1.43 -11.84 9.66
N ARG A 74 -1.02 -13.08 9.32
CA ARG A 74 -1.91 -14.26 9.32
C ARG A 74 -2.56 -14.49 10.67
N ALA A 75 -1.76 -14.45 11.75
CA ALA A 75 -2.27 -14.64 13.10
C ALA A 75 -3.27 -13.54 13.52
N HIS A 76 -3.05 -12.30 13.05
CA HIS A 76 -3.91 -11.16 13.36
C HIS A 76 -5.20 -11.14 12.57
N THR A 77 -5.14 -11.50 11.28
CA THR A 77 -6.26 -11.34 10.34
C THR A 77 -7.08 -12.61 10.15
N GLY A 78 -6.47 -13.79 10.35
CA GLY A 78 -7.03 -15.08 9.94
C GLY A 78 -6.97 -15.34 8.43
N LEU A 79 -6.41 -14.43 7.63
CA LEU A 79 -6.26 -14.57 6.18
C LEU A 79 -5.01 -15.39 5.83
N ASP A 80 -5.02 -16.02 4.66
CA ASP A 80 -3.81 -16.60 4.04
C ASP A 80 -2.99 -15.49 3.37
N VAL A 81 -2.14 -14.79 4.14
CA VAL A 81 -1.27 -13.75 3.62
C VAL A 81 -0.18 -14.38 2.74
N GLN A 82 -0.13 -14.00 1.47
CA GLN A 82 0.83 -14.52 0.53
C GLN A 82 2.21 -13.88 0.74
N VAL A 83 3.26 -14.72 0.86
CA VAL A 83 4.64 -14.21 0.96
C VAL A 83 5.16 -13.95 -0.45
N MET A 84 5.13 -12.69 -0.88
CA MET A 84 5.57 -12.30 -2.22
C MET A 84 5.97 -10.83 -2.29
N THR A 85 6.82 -10.50 -3.26
CA THR A 85 7.23 -9.13 -3.59
C THR A 85 6.37 -8.55 -4.70
N PHE A 86 6.49 -7.25 -4.98
CA PHE A 86 5.74 -6.59 -6.07
C PHE A 86 6.10 -7.15 -7.45
N GLU A 87 7.36 -7.55 -7.65
CA GLU A 87 7.84 -8.13 -8.93
C GLU A 87 7.23 -9.52 -9.22
N GLN A 88 6.69 -10.17 -8.19
CA GLN A 88 6.05 -11.49 -8.32
C GLN A 88 4.55 -11.40 -8.60
N VAL A 89 3.98 -10.20 -8.67
CA VAL A 89 2.56 -10.00 -8.97
C VAL A 89 2.27 -10.39 -10.42
N THR A 90 1.41 -11.40 -10.59
CA THR A 90 1.00 -11.92 -11.91
C THR A 90 -0.50 -11.92 -12.12
N TRP A 91 -1.27 -11.45 -11.14
CA TRP A 91 -2.73 -11.30 -11.26
C TRP A 91 -3.12 -10.39 -12.42
N ARG A 92 -4.28 -10.64 -13.01
CA ARG A 92 -4.83 -9.84 -14.10
C ARG A 92 -6.34 -9.66 -13.90
N ASP A 93 -6.80 -8.41 -13.90
CA ASP A 93 -8.22 -8.04 -13.78
C ASP A 93 -8.94 -8.78 -12.63
N GLU A 94 -8.25 -8.93 -11.50
CA GLU A 94 -8.72 -9.77 -10.40
C GLU A 94 -9.38 -8.96 -9.28
N PHE A 95 -8.87 -7.76 -8.99
CA PHE A 95 -9.29 -6.97 -7.84
C PHE A 95 -10.14 -5.77 -8.26
N ASP A 96 -11.17 -5.47 -7.47
CA ASP A 96 -11.98 -4.26 -7.59
C ASP A 96 -11.29 -3.06 -6.92
N GLY A 97 -10.43 -3.34 -5.94
CA GLY A 97 -9.61 -2.35 -5.26
C GLY A 97 -8.23 -2.85 -4.88
N ILE A 98 -7.24 -1.95 -4.91
CA ILE A 98 -5.88 -2.19 -4.38
C ILE A 98 -5.58 -1.12 -3.34
N TRP A 99 -5.07 -1.56 -2.19
CA TRP A 99 -4.58 -0.73 -1.11
C TRP A 99 -3.08 -0.96 -0.93
N ALA A 100 -2.26 0.10 -1.06
CA ALA A 100 -0.81 0.05 -0.95
C ALA A 100 -0.32 1.11 0.05
N CYS A 101 -0.64 0.91 1.33
CA CYS A 101 -0.33 1.85 2.40
C CYS A 101 1.14 1.75 2.81
N ALA A 102 1.92 2.81 2.55
CA ALA A 102 3.32 2.90 2.96
C ALA A 102 4.17 1.67 2.58
N SER A 103 3.90 1.08 1.43
CA SER A 103 4.55 -0.16 0.98
C SER A 103 5.42 0.06 -0.26
N LEU A 104 4.88 0.65 -1.32
CA LEU A 104 5.60 0.94 -2.57
C LEU A 104 6.81 1.86 -2.37
N LEU A 105 6.78 2.73 -1.39
CA LEU A 105 7.88 3.65 -1.05
C LEU A 105 9.20 2.94 -0.69
N HIS A 106 9.17 1.63 -0.48
CA HIS A 106 10.36 0.82 -0.21
C HIS A 106 11.07 0.32 -1.47
N LEU A 107 10.52 0.61 -2.63
CA LEU A 107 11.17 0.36 -3.92
C LEU A 107 12.04 1.54 -4.34
N PRO A 108 13.18 1.30 -5.01
CA PRO A 108 13.91 2.35 -5.71
C PRO A 108 13.00 3.07 -6.71
N ARG A 109 13.20 4.39 -6.87
CA ARG A 109 12.39 5.22 -7.80
C ARG A 109 12.33 4.62 -9.20
N ALA A 110 13.46 4.11 -9.70
CA ALA A 110 13.52 3.48 -11.01
C ALA A 110 12.70 2.18 -11.14
N ALA A 111 12.40 1.50 -10.04
CA ALA A 111 11.63 0.25 -10.04
C ALA A 111 10.13 0.48 -9.83
N LEU A 112 9.72 1.67 -9.37
CA LEU A 112 8.31 1.98 -9.09
C LEU A 112 7.41 1.80 -10.31
N PRO A 113 7.72 2.32 -11.52
CA PRO A 113 6.82 2.21 -12.67
C PRO A 113 6.48 0.77 -13.03
N ASP A 114 7.45 -0.13 -13.03
CA ASP A 114 7.23 -1.54 -13.42
C ASP A 114 6.42 -2.29 -12.35
N ALA A 115 6.74 -2.13 -11.06
CA ALA A 115 5.96 -2.69 -9.97
C ALA A 115 4.50 -2.19 -10.00
N MET A 116 4.31 -0.90 -10.26
CA MET A 116 2.99 -0.30 -10.35
C MET A 116 2.21 -0.76 -11.59
N ARG A 117 2.87 -1.00 -12.73
CA ARG A 117 2.21 -1.61 -13.90
C ARG A 117 1.69 -3.02 -13.59
N GLY A 118 2.47 -3.83 -12.84
CA GLY A 118 2.02 -5.16 -12.37
C GLY A 118 0.75 -5.08 -11.52
N LEU A 119 0.70 -4.16 -10.55
CA LEU A 119 -0.46 -3.93 -9.69
C LEU A 119 -1.65 -3.32 -10.48
N ARG A 120 -1.40 -2.36 -11.38
CA ARG A 120 -2.44 -1.83 -12.27
C ARG A 120 -3.11 -2.93 -13.07
N ASP A 121 -2.31 -3.87 -13.62
CA ASP A 121 -2.84 -4.96 -14.44
C ASP A 121 -3.62 -5.99 -13.59
N ALA A 122 -3.33 -6.10 -12.30
CA ALA A 122 -4.09 -6.90 -11.34
C ALA A 122 -5.44 -6.27 -10.98
N LEU A 123 -5.56 -4.94 -11.08
CA LEU A 123 -6.78 -4.18 -10.83
C LEU A 123 -7.72 -4.32 -12.04
N LYS A 124 -9.01 -4.52 -11.83
CA LYS A 124 -10.02 -4.52 -12.92
C LYS A 124 -10.13 -3.15 -13.55
N PRO A 125 -10.52 -3.04 -14.85
CA PRO A 125 -10.93 -1.77 -15.43
C PRO A 125 -11.99 -1.07 -14.55
N GLY A 126 -11.82 0.22 -14.27
CA GLY A 126 -12.67 0.96 -13.34
C GLY A 126 -12.41 0.70 -11.86
N GLY A 127 -11.50 -0.19 -11.50
CA GLY A 127 -11.13 -0.47 -10.11
C GLY A 127 -10.37 0.67 -9.44
N ALA A 128 -10.50 0.79 -8.13
CA ALA A 128 -9.87 1.84 -7.32
C ALA A 128 -8.51 1.42 -6.77
N TRP A 129 -7.57 2.35 -6.73
CA TRP A 129 -6.24 2.11 -6.13
C TRP A 129 -5.83 3.27 -5.23
N TRP A 130 -5.65 2.98 -3.95
CA TRP A 130 -5.09 3.92 -2.99
C TRP A 130 -3.65 3.52 -2.65
N MET A 131 -2.76 4.53 -2.62
CA MET A 131 -1.35 4.34 -2.25
C MET A 131 -0.83 5.54 -1.46
N SER A 132 0.21 5.32 -0.63
CA SER A 132 0.84 6.41 0.09
C SER A 132 2.37 6.33 0.10
N PHE A 133 2.97 7.53 0.09
CA PHE A 133 4.41 7.76 0.15
C PHE A 133 4.74 8.77 1.24
N LYS A 134 5.96 8.75 1.76
CA LYS A 134 6.44 9.88 2.56
C LYS A 134 6.54 11.11 1.68
N TYR A 135 6.17 12.26 2.25
CA TYR A 135 6.15 13.52 1.52
C TYR A 135 7.55 14.10 1.38
N GLY A 136 7.99 14.36 0.14
CA GLY A 136 9.29 14.95 -0.18
C GLY A 136 9.80 14.51 -1.55
N LEU A 137 11.07 14.75 -1.82
CA LEU A 137 11.73 14.42 -3.09
C LEU A 137 12.92 13.47 -2.92
N ALA A 138 13.22 13.08 -1.67
CA ALA A 138 14.41 12.30 -1.38
C ALA A 138 14.24 10.83 -1.79
N GLU A 139 15.36 10.23 -2.18
CA GLU A 139 15.53 8.80 -2.22
C GLU A 139 16.68 8.46 -1.25
N ARG A 140 16.42 7.63 -0.25
CA ARG A 140 17.36 7.46 0.87
C ARG A 140 17.25 6.11 1.55
N GLU A 141 18.34 5.70 2.17
CA GLU A 141 18.40 4.57 3.10
C GLU A 141 18.44 5.08 4.54
N VAL A 142 17.48 4.64 5.36
CA VAL A 142 17.40 5.02 6.79
C VAL A 142 17.09 3.79 7.63
N GLY A 143 18.00 3.46 8.56
CA GLY A 143 17.80 2.34 9.49
C GLY A 143 17.60 1.00 8.79
N GLY A 144 18.30 0.76 7.68
CA GLY A 144 18.20 -0.48 6.88
C GLY A 144 16.95 -0.55 5.99
N ARG A 145 16.23 0.55 5.82
CA ARG A 145 15.07 0.67 4.92
C ARG A 145 15.34 1.69 3.83
N HIS A 146 14.99 1.32 2.62
CA HIS A 146 14.90 2.24 1.50
C HIS A 146 13.62 3.06 1.57
N PHE A 147 13.69 4.34 1.21
CA PHE A 147 12.54 5.23 1.06
C PHE A 147 12.67 6.05 -0.21
N THR A 148 11.66 5.98 -1.04
CA THR A 148 11.40 6.90 -2.15
C THR A 148 10.26 7.82 -1.73
N ASP A 149 10.58 9.09 -1.46
CA ASP A 149 9.61 10.10 -1.10
C ASP A 149 9.02 10.73 -2.36
N LEU A 150 7.76 11.13 -2.32
CA LEU A 150 7.08 11.85 -3.40
C LEU A 150 6.39 13.10 -2.86
N ASP A 151 6.40 14.16 -3.66
CA ASP A 151 5.53 15.32 -3.55
C ASP A 151 4.40 15.24 -4.59
N GLU A 152 3.56 16.27 -4.67
CA GLU A 152 2.41 16.30 -5.58
C GLU A 152 2.82 16.21 -7.06
N GLU A 153 3.92 16.86 -7.44
CA GLU A 153 4.39 16.91 -8.83
C GLU A 153 4.96 15.55 -9.23
N SER A 154 5.88 14.99 -8.44
CA SER A 154 6.48 13.69 -8.69
C SER A 154 5.48 12.55 -8.59
N GLY A 155 4.48 12.64 -7.70
CA GLY A 155 3.38 11.69 -7.64
C GLY A 155 2.54 11.69 -8.92
N ARG A 156 2.17 12.87 -9.45
CA ARG A 156 1.45 13.00 -10.74
C ARG A 156 2.28 12.48 -11.91
N ALA A 157 3.58 12.81 -11.93
CA ALA A 157 4.49 12.34 -12.96
C ALA A 157 4.59 10.81 -12.97
N LEU A 158 4.69 10.17 -11.80
CA LEU A 158 4.73 8.72 -11.66
C LEU A 158 3.44 8.06 -12.16
N ILE A 159 2.26 8.58 -11.82
CA ILE A 159 0.97 8.06 -12.32
C ILE A 159 0.91 8.18 -13.85
N ALA A 160 1.35 9.29 -14.42
CA ALA A 160 1.39 9.50 -15.87
C ALA A 160 2.37 8.51 -16.57
N GLU A 161 3.53 8.26 -15.98
CA GLU A 161 4.53 7.29 -16.48
C GLU A 161 4.02 5.85 -16.44
N VAL A 162 3.32 5.45 -15.37
CA VAL A 162 2.69 4.12 -15.26
C VAL A 162 1.64 3.94 -16.36
N GLY A 163 0.85 4.96 -16.62
CA GLY A 163 -0.22 4.97 -17.62
C GLY A 163 -1.42 4.11 -17.25
N GLY A 164 -2.55 4.31 -17.88
CA GLY A 164 -3.78 3.55 -17.64
C GLY A 164 -4.43 3.79 -16.29
N LEU A 165 -4.02 4.84 -15.56
CA LEU A 165 -4.58 5.29 -14.29
C LEU A 165 -5.06 6.72 -14.41
N GLU A 166 -6.22 7.02 -13.84
CA GLU A 166 -6.72 8.36 -13.61
C GLU A 166 -6.53 8.74 -12.15
N LEU A 167 -5.91 9.88 -11.87
CA LEU A 167 -5.74 10.40 -10.51
C LEU A 167 -7.05 11.09 -10.07
N ILE A 168 -7.77 10.46 -9.14
CA ILE A 168 -9.04 10.95 -8.60
C ILE A 168 -8.80 12.01 -7.52
N SER A 169 -7.91 11.74 -6.59
CA SER A 169 -7.54 12.70 -5.55
C SER A 169 -6.11 12.53 -5.07
N LEU A 170 -5.57 13.64 -4.56
CA LEU A 170 -4.26 13.72 -3.96
C LEU A 170 -4.40 14.47 -2.62
N THR A 171 -3.87 13.90 -1.56
CA THR A 171 -3.94 14.48 -0.22
C THR A 171 -2.57 14.50 0.45
N VAL A 172 -2.29 15.55 1.20
CA VAL A 172 -1.11 15.64 2.07
C VAL A 172 -1.59 15.68 3.51
N THR A 173 -1.14 14.70 4.31
CA THR A 173 -1.56 14.56 5.73
C THR A 173 -0.34 14.47 6.64
N GLY A 174 -0.53 14.71 7.94
CA GLY A 174 0.45 14.34 8.97
C GLY A 174 0.51 12.83 9.18
N ASP A 175 1.54 12.37 9.90
CA ASP A 175 1.58 10.97 10.35
C ASP A 175 0.47 10.73 11.39
N VAL A 176 -0.16 9.58 11.32
CA VAL A 176 -1.24 9.18 12.26
C VAL A 176 -0.71 8.70 13.61
N ARG A 177 0.61 8.56 13.75
CA ARG A 177 1.29 8.14 14.99
C ARG A 177 1.84 9.35 15.72
N ASP A 178 1.55 9.47 17.03
CA ASP A 178 1.91 10.61 17.85
C ASP A 178 3.43 10.86 17.93
N ASP A 179 4.24 9.80 17.88
CA ASP A 179 5.71 9.85 17.93
C ASP A 179 6.36 10.31 16.60
N HIS A 180 5.57 10.58 15.56
CA HIS A 180 5.99 11.01 14.22
C HIS A 180 5.36 12.34 13.77
N SER A 181 4.99 13.22 14.69
CA SER A 181 4.22 14.46 14.45
C SER A 181 4.82 15.44 13.43
N GLY A 182 6.09 15.29 13.05
CA GLY A 182 6.75 16.10 12.00
C GLY A 182 6.74 15.46 10.61
N GLU A 183 6.33 14.20 10.47
CA GLU A 183 6.31 13.51 9.17
C GLU A 183 5.01 13.82 8.43
N ARG A 184 5.13 14.03 7.10
CA ARG A 184 3.98 14.19 6.21
C ARG A 184 3.92 13.04 5.23
N TRP A 185 2.71 12.77 4.75
CA TRP A 185 2.41 11.70 3.82
C TRP A 185 1.63 12.22 2.62
N LEU A 186 2.01 11.75 1.43
CA LEU A 186 1.27 11.93 0.21
C LEU A 186 0.37 10.70 0.02
N GLY A 187 -0.93 10.90 -0.01
CA GLY A 187 -1.91 9.90 -0.41
C GLY A 187 -2.39 10.15 -1.83
N LEU A 188 -2.39 9.12 -2.66
CA LEU A 188 -2.87 9.13 -4.04
C LEU A 188 -4.03 8.14 -4.17
N LEU A 189 -5.20 8.60 -4.60
CA LEU A 189 -6.33 7.77 -4.96
C LEU A 189 -6.50 7.82 -6.48
N CYS A 190 -6.38 6.66 -7.11
CA CYS A 190 -6.47 6.51 -8.56
C CYS A 190 -7.60 5.55 -8.94
N GLN A 191 -8.02 5.60 -10.19
CA GLN A 191 -8.90 4.62 -10.81
C GLN A 191 -8.26 4.09 -12.08
N ARG A 192 -8.34 2.77 -12.32
CA ARG A 192 -7.87 2.20 -13.59
C ARG A 192 -8.83 2.60 -14.70
N GLN A 193 -8.28 3.12 -15.80
CA GLN A 193 -9.05 3.47 -17.00
C GLN A 193 -9.74 2.25 -17.61
N MET A 194 -10.90 2.49 -18.25
CA MET A 194 -11.71 1.46 -18.91
C MET A 194 -11.03 0.89 -20.14
#